data_3378e36fbbb2ebee49f5d88009f397f7
#
_entry.id   3378e36fbbb2ebee49f5d88009f397f7
#
_cell.length_a   1.000
_cell.length_b   1.000
_cell.length_c   1.000
_cell.angle_alpha   90.00
_cell.angle_beta   90.00
_cell.angle_gamma   90.00
#
_symmetry.space_group_name_H-M   'P 1'
#
loop_
_entity.id
_entity.type
_entity.pdbx_description
1 polymer ?
#
loop_
_entity_poly.entity_id
_entity_poly.type
_entity_poly.pdbx_seq_one_letter_code
_entity_poly.pdbx_strand_id
1 'polypeptide(L)'
;MIIAVIGDSSCSSEEARLAETVGELLAQRGATVICGGLGGVMEAVCRGAKSTGGLTVGILPGQDVSTANPWVDIPLVTGMGEARNVVVAKSAQAVIAIGGGYGTLSEIAYALKNGIPVIGLNTWSLSRNGREDDPIIRVQSAAEAVNKAISLAKRHKVRKNDSPFSPSPSSSPIKGEEIGCALAKRRKKL
;
A
#
# COMPACT_ATOMS: atom_id res chain seq x y z
N MET A 1 9.25 5.42 0.16
CA MET A 1 7.85 5.88 0.26
C MET A 1 6.99 4.86 -0.47
N ILE A 2 5.85 4.46 0.10
CA ILE A 2 4.94 3.48 -0.51
C ILE A 2 3.67 4.21 -0.95
N ILE A 3 3.31 4.06 -2.22
CA ILE A 3 2.07 4.58 -2.80
C ILE A 3 1.25 3.39 -3.31
N ALA A 4 -0.01 3.29 -2.87
CA ALA A 4 -0.92 2.29 -3.40
C ALA A 4 -1.53 2.81 -4.71
N VAL A 5 -1.59 1.93 -5.71
CA VAL A 5 -2.37 2.18 -6.92
C VAL A 5 -3.43 1.10 -7.02
N ILE A 6 -4.68 1.54 -7.05
CA ILE A 6 -5.85 0.67 -7.03
C ILE A 6 -6.72 0.92 -8.26
N GLY A 7 -7.41 -0.12 -8.70
CA GLY A 7 -8.27 -0.12 -9.88
C GLY A 7 -8.69 -1.54 -10.23
N ASP A 8 -9.48 -1.69 -11.29
CA ASP A 8 -10.05 -2.98 -11.68
C ASP A 8 -9.01 -3.96 -12.24
N SER A 9 -9.29 -5.25 -12.05
CA SER A 9 -8.55 -6.35 -12.69
C SER A 9 -8.84 -6.49 -14.19
N SER A 10 -9.88 -5.83 -14.69
CA SER A 10 -10.20 -5.65 -16.10
C SER A 10 -10.42 -4.16 -16.33
N CYS A 11 -9.65 -3.54 -17.20
CA CYS A 11 -9.69 -2.10 -17.45
C CYS A 11 -9.65 -1.80 -18.97
N SER A 12 -10.09 -0.60 -19.34
CA SER A 12 -9.97 -0.09 -20.70
C SER A 12 -8.50 0.16 -21.08
N SER A 13 -8.24 0.24 -22.40
CA SER A 13 -6.90 0.59 -22.89
C SER A 13 -6.45 1.99 -22.45
N GLU A 14 -7.37 2.89 -22.21
CA GLU A 14 -7.09 4.24 -21.69
C GLU A 14 -6.66 4.19 -20.22
N GLU A 15 -7.41 3.46 -19.38
CA GLU A 15 -7.04 3.26 -17.97
C GLU A 15 -5.71 2.53 -17.82
N ALA A 16 -5.44 1.53 -18.67
CA ALA A 16 -4.18 0.83 -18.67
C ALA A 16 -2.99 1.75 -19.00
N ARG A 17 -3.12 2.61 -20.04
CA ARG A 17 -2.08 3.59 -20.39
C ARG A 17 -1.88 4.61 -19.28
N LEU A 18 -2.96 5.07 -18.66
CA LEU A 18 -2.91 6.00 -17.53
C LEU A 18 -2.19 5.38 -16.34
N ALA A 19 -2.53 4.12 -15.99
CA ALA A 19 -1.90 3.38 -14.91
C ALA A 19 -0.40 3.13 -15.17
N GLU A 20 -0.03 2.78 -16.40
CA GLU A 20 1.36 2.60 -16.80
C GLU A 20 2.17 3.88 -16.61
N THR A 21 1.66 5.02 -17.10
CA THR A 21 2.30 6.33 -16.90
C THR A 21 2.42 6.70 -15.40
N VAL A 22 1.40 6.39 -14.60
CA VAL A 22 1.46 6.59 -13.13
C VAL A 22 2.59 5.76 -12.53
N GLY A 23 2.73 4.48 -12.93
CA GLY A 23 3.79 3.60 -12.48
C GLY A 23 5.19 4.13 -12.80
N GLU A 24 5.42 4.53 -14.06
CA GLU A 24 6.68 5.15 -14.50
C GLU A 24 7.05 6.37 -13.65
N LEU A 25 6.12 7.29 -13.51
CA LEU A 25 6.34 8.53 -12.78
C LEU A 25 6.57 8.30 -11.27
N LEU A 26 5.89 7.33 -10.65
CA LEU A 26 6.13 6.95 -9.26
C LEU A 26 7.54 6.39 -9.07
N ALA A 27 7.97 5.50 -9.95
CA ALA A 27 9.30 4.91 -9.92
C ALA A 27 10.40 5.97 -10.10
N GLN A 28 10.26 6.89 -11.06
CA GLN A 28 11.16 8.03 -11.26
C GLN A 28 11.28 8.92 -10.02
N ARG A 29 10.27 8.95 -9.15
CA ARG A 29 10.28 9.68 -7.86
C ARG A 29 10.78 8.85 -6.69
N GLY A 30 11.27 7.62 -6.93
CA GLY A 30 11.78 6.71 -5.91
C GLY A 30 10.68 6.17 -4.97
N ALA A 31 9.43 6.15 -5.43
CA ALA A 31 8.34 5.52 -4.69
C ALA A 31 8.24 4.03 -5.00
N THR A 32 7.93 3.23 -3.99
CA THR A 32 7.53 1.83 -4.16
C THR A 32 6.05 1.78 -4.48
N VAL A 33 5.69 1.08 -5.55
CA VAL A 33 4.30 0.84 -5.92
C VAL A 33 3.77 -0.38 -5.18
N ILE A 34 2.62 -0.25 -4.51
CA ILE A 34 1.89 -1.38 -3.96
C ILE A 34 0.51 -1.48 -4.62
N CYS A 35 0.08 -2.69 -4.96
CA CYS A 35 -1.22 -2.94 -5.57
C CYS A 35 -1.76 -4.31 -5.19
N GLY A 36 -2.91 -4.70 -5.76
CA GLY A 36 -3.49 -6.02 -5.56
C GLY A 36 -2.80 -7.16 -6.30
N GLY A 37 -1.80 -6.89 -7.14
CA GLY A 37 -0.92 -7.86 -7.76
C GLY A 37 -1.50 -8.68 -8.92
N LEU A 38 -2.77 -8.44 -9.32
CA LEU A 38 -3.44 -9.16 -10.40
C LEU A 38 -3.38 -8.38 -11.74
N GLY A 39 -4.32 -8.61 -12.65
CA GLY A 39 -4.38 -7.98 -13.97
C GLY A 39 -4.90 -6.54 -13.99
N GLY A 40 -5.20 -6.03 -15.19
CA GLY A 40 -5.82 -4.72 -15.43
C GLY A 40 -4.94 -3.55 -14.97
N VAL A 41 -5.51 -2.63 -14.20
CA VAL A 41 -4.81 -1.46 -13.65
C VAL A 41 -3.59 -1.87 -12.83
N MET A 42 -3.69 -2.95 -12.05
CA MET A 42 -2.61 -3.44 -11.20
C MET A 42 -1.41 -3.94 -12.01
N GLU A 43 -1.65 -4.66 -13.10
CA GLU A 43 -0.60 -5.09 -13.99
C GLU A 43 0.03 -3.91 -14.74
N ALA A 44 -0.80 -3.01 -15.29
CA ALA A 44 -0.33 -1.86 -16.04
C ALA A 44 0.57 -0.95 -15.19
N VAL A 45 0.20 -0.66 -13.95
CA VAL A 45 1.03 0.17 -13.06
C VAL A 45 2.35 -0.51 -12.69
N CYS A 46 2.34 -1.85 -12.48
CA CYS A 46 3.57 -2.59 -12.22
C CYS A 46 4.49 -2.56 -13.45
N ARG A 47 3.96 -2.78 -14.67
CA ARG A 47 4.71 -2.69 -15.92
C ARG A 47 5.37 -1.32 -16.08
N GLY A 48 4.61 -0.23 -15.87
CA GLY A 48 5.14 1.13 -15.93
C GLY A 48 6.22 1.38 -14.88
N ALA A 49 6.03 0.94 -13.66
CA ALA A 49 7.07 1.08 -12.62
C ALA A 49 8.35 0.33 -12.98
N LYS A 50 8.23 -0.89 -13.52
CA LYS A 50 9.37 -1.71 -13.93
C LYS A 50 10.13 -1.13 -15.11
N SER A 51 9.47 -0.45 -16.05
CA SER A 51 10.13 0.15 -17.22
C SER A 51 11.18 1.21 -16.84
N THR A 52 11.07 1.78 -15.64
CA THR A 52 11.99 2.79 -15.09
C THR A 52 12.73 2.30 -13.84
N GLY A 53 12.80 0.99 -13.61
CA GLY A 53 13.57 0.37 -12.52
C GLY A 53 12.93 0.48 -11.12
N GLY A 54 11.63 0.75 -11.05
CA GLY A 54 10.89 0.84 -9.78
C GLY A 54 10.67 -0.50 -9.10
N LEU A 55 10.38 -0.45 -7.81
CA LEU A 55 10.03 -1.61 -6.98
C LEU A 55 8.51 -1.74 -6.88
N THR A 56 8.01 -2.96 -7.10
CA THR A 56 6.59 -3.30 -7.08
C THR A 56 6.26 -4.37 -6.04
N VAL A 57 5.17 -4.18 -5.32
CA VAL A 57 4.66 -5.11 -4.31
C VAL A 57 3.22 -5.47 -4.65
N GLY A 58 2.92 -6.77 -4.77
CA GLY A 58 1.58 -7.28 -5.01
C GLY A 58 1.01 -7.96 -3.77
N ILE A 59 -0.13 -7.49 -3.26
CA ILE A 59 -0.85 -8.14 -2.16
C ILE A 59 -1.91 -9.07 -2.76
N LEU A 60 -1.59 -10.36 -2.81
CA LEU A 60 -2.42 -11.35 -3.48
C LEU A 60 -3.53 -11.87 -2.57
N PRO A 61 -4.73 -12.12 -3.12
CA PRO A 61 -5.87 -12.63 -2.35
C PRO A 61 -5.74 -14.10 -1.97
N GLY A 62 -5.09 -14.89 -2.82
CA GLY A 62 -4.93 -16.33 -2.68
C GLY A 62 -3.70 -16.73 -1.88
N GLN A 63 -3.34 -18.02 -2.01
CA GLN A 63 -2.17 -18.63 -1.39
C GLN A 63 -1.07 -18.98 -2.41
N ASP A 64 -1.31 -18.72 -3.69
CA ASP A 64 -0.40 -19.06 -4.79
C ASP A 64 0.25 -17.80 -5.35
N VAL A 65 1.57 -17.72 -5.25
CA VAL A 65 2.39 -16.61 -5.78
C VAL A 65 2.34 -16.55 -7.33
N SER A 66 2.07 -17.67 -8.00
CA SER A 66 2.02 -17.73 -9.47
C SER A 66 0.86 -16.93 -10.06
N THR A 67 -0.12 -16.54 -9.25
CA THR A 67 -1.23 -15.68 -9.66
C THR A 67 -0.86 -14.20 -9.79
N ALA A 68 0.34 -13.81 -9.32
CA ALA A 68 0.84 -12.46 -9.49
C ALA A 68 1.09 -12.16 -10.97
N ASN A 69 0.82 -10.91 -11.38
CA ASN A 69 1.24 -10.48 -12.71
C ASN A 69 2.78 -10.46 -12.80
N PRO A 70 3.36 -10.61 -14.02
CA PRO A 70 4.80 -10.84 -14.22
C PRO A 70 5.68 -9.62 -13.83
N TRP A 71 5.09 -8.49 -13.52
CA TRP A 71 5.77 -7.24 -13.19
C TRP A 71 5.85 -6.97 -11.68
N VAL A 72 5.36 -7.90 -10.85
CA VAL A 72 5.45 -7.82 -9.39
C VAL A 72 6.79 -8.37 -8.92
N ASP A 73 7.61 -7.55 -8.25
CA ASP A 73 8.87 -8.01 -7.65
C ASP A 73 8.67 -8.80 -6.35
N ILE A 74 7.74 -8.32 -5.51
CA ILE A 74 7.47 -8.91 -4.19
C ILE A 74 6.00 -9.31 -4.11
N PRO A 75 5.64 -10.56 -4.45
CA PRO A 75 4.30 -11.07 -4.27
C PRO A 75 4.08 -11.51 -2.81
N LEU A 76 3.06 -10.96 -2.17
CA LEU A 76 2.67 -11.32 -0.80
C LEU A 76 1.32 -12.05 -0.83
N VAL A 77 1.35 -13.35 -0.61
CA VAL A 77 0.14 -14.18 -0.51
C VAL A 77 -0.50 -14.01 0.87
N THR A 78 -1.80 -13.76 0.90
CA THR A 78 -2.52 -13.51 2.16
C THR A 78 -3.51 -14.60 2.52
N GLY A 79 -4.07 -15.31 1.54
CA GLY A 79 -5.18 -16.24 1.75
C GLY A 79 -6.47 -15.57 2.22
N MET A 80 -6.55 -14.22 2.17
CA MET A 80 -7.67 -13.44 2.74
C MET A 80 -8.79 -13.15 1.74
N GLY A 81 -8.66 -13.60 0.49
CA GLY A 81 -9.59 -13.21 -0.57
C GLY A 81 -9.67 -11.69 -0.71
N GLU A 82 -10.87 -11.16 -0.90
CA GLU A 82 -11.09 -9.72 -1.05
C GLU A 82 -10.78 -8.90 0.22
N ALA A 83 -10.78 -9.53 1.40
CA ALA A 83 -10.44 -8.83 2.64
C ALA A 83 -9.01 -8.26 2.63
N ARG A 84 -8.11 -8.73 1.73
CA ARG A 84 -6.76 -8.18 1.54
C ARG A 84 -6.76 -6.73 1.04
N ASN A 85 -7.89 -6.21 0.51
CA ASN A 85 -8.05 -4.83 0.09
C ASN A 85 -7.74 -3.85 1.22
N VAL A 86 -8.05 -4.24 2.46
CA VAL A 86 -7.67 -3.48 3.66
C VAL A 86 -6.16 -3.36 3.78
N VAL A 87 -5.43 -4.45 3.48
CA VAL A 87 -3.96 -4.47 3.56
C VAL A 87 -3.36 -3.56 2.50
N VAL A 88 -3.84 -3.61 1.25
CA VAL A 88 -3.39 -2.72 0.17
C VAL A 88 -3.54 -1.26 0.59
N ALA A 89 -4.76 -0.86 0.99
CA ALA A 89 -5.06 0.53 1.36
C ALA A 89 -4.22 1.02 2.55
N LYS A 90 -4.06 0.19 3.59
CA LYS A 90 -3.37 0.59 4.85
C LYS A 90 -1.85 0.54 4.77
N SER A 91 -1.28 -0.13 3.78
CA SER A 91 0.17 -0.25 3.61
C SER A 91 0.82 1.00 3.00
N ALA A 92 0.03 1.93 2.47
CA ALA A 92 0.52 3.09 1.76
C ALA A 92 0.40 4.39 2.57
N GLN A 93 1.17 5.40 2.18
CA GLN A 93 1.07 6.76 2.68
C GLN A 93 0.08 7.63 1.88
N ALA A 94 -0.23 7.23 0.65
CA ALA A 94 -1.28 7.79 -0.20
C ALA A 94 -1.77 6.73 -1.18
N VAL A 95 -2.99 6.90 -1.68
CA VAL A 95 -3.64 6.00 -2.64
C VAL A 95 -3.94 6.77 -3.92
N ILE A 96 -3.63 6.19 -5.08
CA ILE A 96 -4.09 6.65 -6.39
C ILE A 96 -5.12 5.63 -6.89
N ALA A 97 -6.35 6.07 -7.10
CA ALA A 97 -7.44 5.27 -7.63
C ALA A 97 -7.65 5.60 -9.12
N ILE A 98 -7.65 4.59 -9.99
CA ILE A 98 -7.83 4.73 -11.44
C ILE A 98 -9.02 3.88 -11.86
N GLY A 99 -10.08 4.53 -12.38
CA GLY A 99 -11.33 3.85 -12.70
C GLY A 99 -11.87 3.06 -11.51
N GLY A 100 -12.23 1.80 -11.75
CA GLY A 100 -12.46 0.80 -10.72
C GLY A 100 -13.91 0.49 -10.38
N GLY A 101 -14.16 -0.77 -10.01
CA GLY A 101 -15.43 -1.30 -9.55
C GLY A 101 -15.58 -1.26 -8.02
N TYR A 102 -16.45 -2.13 -7.50
CA TYR A 102 -16.75 -2.17 -6.06
C TYR A 102 -15.55 -2.59 -5.19
N GLY A 103 -14.63 -3.41 -5.72
CA GLY A 103 -13.37 -3.72 -5.03
C GLY A 103 -12.56 -2.46 -4.78
N THR A 104 -12.39 -1.63 -5.81
CA THR A 104 -11.70 -0.33 -5.72
C THR A 104 -12.42 0.64 -4.79
N LEU A 105 -13.76 0.67 -4.82
CA LEU A 105 -14.56 1.48 -3.88
C LEU A 105 -14.31 1.06 -2.43
N SER A 106 -14.19 -0.23 -2.16
CA SER A 106 -13.88 -0.73 -0.82
C SER A 106 -12.50 -0.26 -0.33
N GLU A 107 -11.48 -0.29 -1.20
CA GLU A 107 -10.13 0.20 -0.89
C GLU A 107 -10.12 1.72 -0.65
N ILE A 108 -10.85 2.49 -1.46
CA ILE A 108 -11.07 3.93 -1.27
C ILE A 108 -11.66 4.18 0.13
N ALA A 109 -12.74 3.46 0.48
CA ALA A 109 -13.40 3.62 1.78
C ALA A 109 -12.46 3.29 2.95
N TYR A 110 -11.65 2.24 2.85
CA TYR A 110 -10.66 1.90 3.86
C TYR A 110 -9.54 2.95 3.97
N ALA A 111 -9.06 3.48 2.86
CA ALA A 111 -8.06 4.55 2.85
C ALA A 111 -8.61 5.79 3.57
N LEU A 112 -9.78 6.28 3.17
CA LEU A 112 -10.42 7.45 3.75
C LEU A 112 -10.72 7.28 5.24
N LYS A 113 -11.26 6.12 5.65
CA LYS A 113 -11.51 5.78 7.06
C LYS A 113 -10.25 5.89 7.92
N ASN A 114 -9.08 5.60 7.35
CA ASN A 114 -7.79 5.64 8.06
C ASN A 114 -7.03 6.96 7.84
N GLY A 115 -7.66 7.98 7.27
CA GLY A 115 -7.05 9.29 7.01
C GLY A 115 -5.93 9.25 5.97
N ILE A 116 -5.87 8.19 5.15
CA ILE A 116 -4.91 8.08 4.05
C ILE A 116 -5.48 8.85 2.85
N PRO A 117 -4.77 9.82 2.28
CA PRO A 117 -5.27 10.61 1.18
C PRO A 117 -5.48 9.74 -0.07
N VAL A 118 -6.63 9.96 -0.73
CA VAL A 118 -7.00 9.31 -1.98
C VAL A 118 -7.02 10.32 -3.10
N ILE A 119 -6.28 10.03 -4.17
CA ILE A 119 -6.22 10.80 -5.41
C ILE A 119 -6.95 10.00 -6.48
N GLY A 120 -7.93 10.62 -7.14
CA GLY A 120 -8.81 9.96 -8.10
C GLY A 120 -8.59 10.39 -9.54
N LEU A 121 -8.40 9.41 -10.42
CA LEU A 121 -8.37 9.54 -11.89
C LEU A 121 -9.52 8.71 -12.46
N ASN A 122 -10.55 9.38 -13.00
CA ASN A 122 -11.72 8.72 -13.60
C ASN A 122 -12.36 7.65 -12.71
N THR A 123 -12.41 7.87 -11.39
CA THR A 123 -12.92 6.93 -10.41
C THR A 123 -14.20 7.43 -9.73
N TRP A 124 -14.68 6.70 -8.74
CA TRP A 124 -15.89 6.94 -7.99
C TRP A 124 -16.05 8.37 -7.47
N SER A 125 -17.28 8.91 -7.52
CA SER A 125 -17.68 10.10 -6.77
C SER A 125 -18.53 9.69 -5.58
N LEU A 126 -18.30 10.32 -4.43
CA LEU A 126 -19.01 9.99 -3.20
C LEU A 126 -20.02 11.09 -2.85
N SER A 127 -21.22 10.67 -2.48
CA SER A 127 -22.23 11.58 -1.93
C SER A 127 -22.91 10.94 -0.73
N ARG A 128 -23.35 11.76 0.24
CA ARG A 128 -24.08 11.30 1.41
C ARG A 128 -25.35 12.12 1.59
N ASN A 129 -26.51 11.44 1.63
CA ASN A 129 -27.83 12.08 1.76
C ASN A 129 -28.08 13.14 0.67
N GLY A 130 -27.69 12.86 -0.57
CA GLY A 130 -27.86 13.78 -1.71
C GLY A 130 -26.97 15.02 -1.68
N ARG A 131 -26.04 15.12 -0.73
CA ARG A 131 -25.02 16.17 -0.67
C ARG A 131 -23.68 15.61 -1.13
N GLU A 132 -22.97 16.39 -1.92
CA GLU A 132 -21.59 16.05 -2.28
C GLU A 132 -20.76 15.98 -0.99
N ASP A 133 -20.17 14.81 -0.72
CA ASP A 133 -19.27 14.53 0.39
C ASP A 133 -18.13 13.71 -0.18
N ASP A 134 -17.37 14.32 -1.12
CA ASP A 134 -16.33 13.66 -1.88
C ASP A 134 -14.93 14.07 -1.39
N PRO A 135 -14.37 13.30 -0.44
CA PRO A 135 -13.03 13.54 0.06
C PRO A 135 -11.93 13.07 -0.91
N ILE A 136 -12.28 12.53 -2.07
CA ILE A 136 -11.34 12.11 -3.10
C ILE A 136 -10.79 13.33 -3.84
N ILE A 137 -9.49 13.46 -3.88
CA ILE A 137 -8.81 14.57 -4.56
C ILE A 137 -8.80 14.28 -6.06
N ARG A 138 -9.63 14.99 -6.82
CA ARG A 138 -9.77 14.83 -8.26
C ARG A 138 -8.59 15.44 -9.00
N VAL A 139 -8.09 14.71 -10.00
CA VAL A 139 -7.02 15.14 -10.90
C VAL A 139 -7.30 14.66 -12.31
N GLN A 140 -6.69 15.32 -13.30
CA GLN A 140 -6.95 15.08 -14.72
C GLN A 140 -5.81 14.36 -15.45
N SER A 141 -4.65 14.20 -14.80
CA SER A 141 -3.48 13.58 -15.45
C SER A 141 -2.66 12.74 -14.47
N ALA A 142 -1.93 11.77 -15.02
CA ALA A 142 -0.99 10.94 -14.27
C ALA A 142 0.05 11.78 -13.51
N ALA A 143 0.59 12.82 -14.16
CA ALA A 143 1.59 13.70 -13.56
C ALA A 143 1.04 14.44 -12.34
N GLU A 144 -0.19 14.94 -12.43
CA GLU A 144 -0.86 15.60 -11.32
C GLU A 144 -1.14 14.62 -10.17
N ALA A 145 -1.62 13.41 -10.49
CA ALA A 145 -1.86 12.36 -9.51
C ALA A 145 -0.61 12.02 -8.71
N VAL A 146 0.50 11.79 -9.40
CA VAL A 146 1.77 11.43 -8.76
C VAL A 146 2.31 12.59 -7.92
N ASN A 147 2.30 13.82 -8.44
CA ASN A 147 2.76 14.99 -7.69
C ASN A 147 1.95 15.19 -6.40
N LYS A 148 0.63 15.04 -6.49
CA LYS A 148 -0.27 15.17 -5.35
C LYS A 148 -0.05 14.05 -4.32
N ALA A 149 0.04 12.79 -4.80
CA ALA A 149 0.29 11.63 -3.94
C ALA A 149 1.61 11.76 -3.17
N ILE A 150 2.70 12.10 -3.84
CA ILE A 150 4.02 12.29 -3.21
C ILE A 150 3.99 13.42 -2.17
N SER A 151 3.37 14.56 -2.50
CA SER A 151 3.25 15.70 -1.58
C SER A 151 2.48 15.33 -0.30
N LEU A 152 1.34 14.65 -0.45
CA LEU A 152 0.48 14.27 0.67
C LEU A 152 1.09 13.13 1.50
N ALA A 153 1.75 12.16 0.86
CA ALA A 153 2.44 11.07 1.54
C ALA A 153 3.54 11.57 2.48
N LYS A 154 4.29 12.60 2.09
CA LYS A 154 5.30 13.24 2.95
C LYS A 154 4.66 13.82 4.21
N ARG A 155 3.53 14.51 4.08
CA ARG A 155 2.78 15.10 5.22
C ARG A 155 2.18 14.03 6.14
N HIS A 156 1.67 12.95 5.58
CA HIS A 156 1.08 11.84 6.34
C HIS A 156 2.12 11.13 7.22
N LYS A 157 3.35 10.95 6.73
CA LYS A 157 4.47 10.36 7.47
C LYS A 157 4.86 11.20 8.69
N VAL A 158 4.90 12.53 8.54
CA VAL A 158 5.22 13.46 9.65
C VAL A 158 4.18 13.34 10.77
N ARG A 159 2.87 13.37 10.46
CA ARG A 159 1.79 13.27 11.45
C ARG A 159 1.79 11.95 12.24
N LYS A 160 2.21 10.82 11.62
CA LYS A 160 2.33 9.54 12.34
C LYS A 160 3.49 9.51 13.33
N ASN A 161 4.59 10.21 13.03
CA ASN A 161 5.74 10.30 13.93
C ASN A 161 5.46 11.20 15.15
N ASP A 162 4.53 12.14 15.04
CA ASP A 162 4.12 13.04 16.13
C ASP A 162 3.00 12.44 16.99
N SER A 163 2.55 11.22 16.72
CA SER A 163 1.54 10.51 17.51
C SER A 163 2.14 10.09 18.86
N PRO A 164 1.45 10.33 20.02
CA PRO A 164 1.94 9.99 21.36
C PRO A 164 2.11 8.47 21.60
N PHE A 165 1.78 7.62 20.62
CA PHE A 165 2.00 6.18 20.63
C PHE A 165 3.27 5.72 19.88
N SER A 166 4.14 6.63 19.46
CA SER A 166 5.49 6.23 19.04
C SER A 166 6.26 5.72 20.26
N PRO A 167 6.79 4.48 20.25
CA PRO A 167 7.65 4.03 21.34
C PRO A 167 8.84 4.98 21.44
N SER A 168 9.05 5.55 22.62
CA SER A 168 10.21 6.39 22.87
C SER A 168 11.49 5.60 22.60
N PRO A 169 12.54 6.22 22.03
CA PRO A 169 13.81 5.56 21.73
C PRO A 169 14.68 5.29 22.99
N SER A 170 14.07 5.15 24.16
CA SER A 170 14.77 4.88 25.43
C SER A 170 14.22 3.63 26.12
N SER A 171 14.42 2.45 25.54
CA SER A 171 14.61 1.25 26.31
C SER A 171 16.13 0.99 26.35
N SER A 172 16.77 1.39 27.42
CA SER A 172 18.12 0.96 27.79
C SER A 172 18.21 -0.56 27.67
N PRO A 173 19.34 -1.12 27.20
CA PRO A 173 19.48 -2.57 27.13
C PRO A 173 19.30 -3.15 28.54
N ILE A 174 18.42 -4.14 28.67
CA ILE A 174 18.24 -4.92 29.87
C ILE A 174 19.61 -5.50 30.19
N LYS A 175 20.23 -5.05 31.29
CA LYS A 175 21.42 -5.68 31.83
C LYS A 175 21.04 -7.13 32.12
N GLY A 176 21.73 -8.06 31.45
CA GLY A 176 21.57 -9.49 31.71
C GLY A 176 21.87 -9.79 33.19
N GLU A 177 20.84 -10.16 33.93
CA GLU A 177 21.04 -10.86 35.20
C GLU A 177 21.60 -12.22 34.87
N GLU A 178 22.79 -12.47 35.39
CA GLU A 178 23.44 -13.77 35.40
C GLU A 178 22.52 -14.78 36.10
N ILE A 179 21.87 -15.64 35.31
CA ILE A 179 21.21 -16.84 35.85
C ILE A 179 22.37 -17.79 36.19
N GLY A 180 22.88 -17.67 37.42
CA GLY A 180 23.85 -18.56 38.01
C GLY A 180 23.34 -20.01 37.95
N CYS A 181 24.12 -20.85 37.27
CA CYS A 181 23.92 -22.27 37.15
C CYS A 181 24.06 -22.98 38.51
N ALA A 182 22.94 -23.19 39.21
CA ALA A 182 22.88 -23.99 40.45
C ALA A 182 22.48 -25.44 40.12
N LEU A 183 23.30 -26.12 39.33
CA LEU A 183 23.16 -27.55 39.04
C LEU A 183 24.52 -28.28 39.09
N ALA A 184 25.20 -28.20 40.27
CA ALA A 184 26.34 -29.10 40.54
C ALA A 184 26.55 -29.29 42.02
N LYS A 185 25.68 -30.01 42.73
CA LYS A 185 25.97 -30.65 44.01
C LYS A 185 24.85 -31.64 44.43
N ARG A 186 24.70 -32.75 43.74
CA ARG A 186 24.07 -33.96 44.31
C ARG A 186 24.57 -35.19 43.56
N ARG A 187 25.88 -35.52 43.73
CA ARG A 187 26.37 -36.88 43.58
C ARG A 187 27.56 -37.02 44.53
N LYS A 188 27.30 -37.42 45.78
CA LYS A 188 28.15 -38.21 46.66
C LYS A 188 27.43 -38.41 47.98
N LYS A 189 26.70 -39.53 48.08
CA LYS A 189 26.62 -40.42 49.26
C LYS A 189 25.61 -41.49 48.95
N LEU A 190 26.09 -42.68 48.98
CA LEU A 190 25.63 -44.05 49.00
C LEU A 190 25.71 -44.79 47.68
#